data_019b92ccb420e08356f55559d6f11515
#
_entry.id   019b92ccb420e08356f55559d6f11515
#
_cell.length_a   1.000
_cell.length_b   1.000
_cell.length_c   1.000
_cell.angle_alpha   90.00
_cell.angle_beta   90.00
_cell.angle_gamma   90.00
#
_symmetry.space_group_name_H-M   'P 1'
#
loop_
_entity.id
_entity.type
_entity.pdbx_description
1 polymer ?
#
loop_
_entity_poly.entity_id
_entity_poly.type
_entity_poly.pdbx_seq_one_letter_code
_entity_poly.pdbx_strand_id
1 'polypeptide(L)' 'MQNKTVDARGMACPLPVVNAKKASEEMTEDGVLTVLVDNEIAVQNLTKFAASRGFQSSAEKKGEKDFAVTFQIPRSTAL' A
#
# COMPACT_ATOMS: atom_id res chain seq x y z
N MET A 1 -3.44 13.88 -9.43
CA MET A 1 -3.17 12.48 -9.08
C MET A 1 -1.78 12.36 -8.50
N GLN A 2 -1.67 11.73 -7.34
CA GLN A 2 -0.39 11.53 -6.70
C GLN A 2 0.09 10.10 -6.87
N ASN A 3 1.39 9.93 -7.01
CA ASN A 3 2.00 8.61 -6.99
C ASN A 3 3.01 8.61 -5.85
N LYS A 4 2.86 7.64 -4.96
CA LYS A 4 3.75 7.54 -3.81
C LYS A 4 4.23 6.10 -3.70
N THR A 5 5.48 5.92 -3.35
CA THR A 5 6.07 4.60 -3.18
C THR A 5 6.69 4.50 -1.81
N VAL A 6 6.40 3.42 -1.11
CA VAL A 6 6.97 3.13 0.20
C VAL A 6 7.77 1.84 0.08
N ASP A 7 9.01 1.86 0.49
CA ASP A 7 9.85 0.66 0.53
C ASP A 7 9.78 0.08 1.94
N ALA A 8 9.03 -0.99 2.09
CA ALA A 8 8.85 -1.66 3.37
C ALA A 8 9.53 -3.03 3.38
N ARG A 9 10.46 -3.26 2.47
CA ARG A 9 11.21 -4.51 2.44
C ARG A 9 12.11 -4.59 3.67
N GLY A 10 12.20 -5.79 4.23
CA GLY A 10 13.01 -6.01 5.42
C GLY A 10 12.34 -5.58 6.72
N MET A 11 11.12 -5.10 6.66
CA MET A 11 10.39 -4.70 7.86
C MET A 11 9.51 -5.83 8.36
N ALA A 12 9.47 -5.99 9.68
CA ALA A 12 8.61 -6.98 10.30
C ALA A 12 7.18 -6.44 10.39
N CYS A 13 6.22 -7.35 10.34
CA CYS A 13 4.82 -7.01 10.57
C CYS A 13 4.66 -6.47 11.99
N PRO A 14 3.91 -5.38 12.21
CA PRO A 14 2.97 -4.74 11.28
C PRO A 14 3.54 -3.48 10.59
N LEU A 15 4.84 -3.29 10.56
CA LEU A 15 5.43 -2.04 10.03
C LEU A 15 5.02 -1.72 8.61
N PRO A 16 4.96 -2.69 7.67
CA PRO A 16 4.52 -2.34 6.32
C PRO A 16 3.13 -1.70 6.31
N VAL A 17 2.21 -2.23 7.12
CA VAL A 17 0.85 -1.68 7.20
C VAL A 17 0.87 -0.30 7.83
N VAL A 18 1.64 -0.11 8.88
CA VAL A 18 1.75 1.20 9.54
C VAL A 18 2.30 2.24 8.57
N ASN A 19 3.33 1.87 7.81
CA ASN A 19 3.91 2.80 6.84
C ASN A 19 2.94 3.10 5.70
N ALA A 20 2.20 2.10 5.24
CA ALA A 20 1.18 2.31 4.22
C ALA A 20 0.10 3.25 4.72
N LYS A 21 -0.33 3.08 5.96
CA LYS A 21 -1.33 3.96 6.56
C LYS A 21 -0.83 5.40 6.59
N LYS A 22 0.38 5.62 7.08
CA LYS A 22 0.95 6.95 7.13
C LYS A 22 1.04 7.58 5.75
N ALA A 23 1.52 6.82 4.77
CA ALA A 23 1.68 7.33 3.43
C ALA A 23 0.32 7.69 2.83
N SER A 24 -0.70 6.88 3.07
CA SER A 24 -2.03 7.16 2.55
C SER A 24 -2.61 8.43 3.17
N GLU A 25 -2.33 8.65 4.44
CA GLU A 25 -2.82 9.85 5.14
C GLU A 25 -2.09 11.12 4.69
N GLU A 26 -0.86 10.97 4.21
CA GLU A 26 -0.11 12.11 3.70
C GLU A 26 -0.55 12.51 2.29
N MET A 27 -1.26 11.65 1.60
CA MET A 27 -1.74 11.98 0.26
C MET A 27 -2.92 12.93 0.36
N THR A 28 -2.83 14.02 -0.39
CA THR A 28 -3.84 15.08 -0.34
C THR A 28 -4.84 15.01 -1.48
N GLU A 29 -4.58 14.16 -2.47
CA GLU A 29 -5.50 13.98 -3.59
C GLU A 29 -5.53 12.51 -3.95
N ASP A 30 -6.46 12.12 -4.84
CA ASP A 30 -6.54 10.74 -5.28
C ASP A 30 -5.24 10.33 -5.99
N GLY A 31 -4.92 9.07 -5.93
CA GLY A 31 -3.69 8.61 -6.52
C GLY A 31 -3.42 7.16 -6.28
N VAL A 32 -2.18 6.79 -6.48
CA VAL A 32 -1.70 5.43 -6.37
C VAL A 32 -0.59 5.37 -5.33
N LEU A 33 -0.74 4.48 -4.38
CA LEU A 33 0.30 4.20 -3.39
C LEU A 33 0.84 2.80 -3.64
N THR A 34 2.14 2.68 -3.84
CA THR A 34 2.80 1.40 -4.04
C THR A 34 3.64 1.10 -2.81
N VAL A 35 3.47 -0.08 -2.23
CA VAL A 35 4.24 -0.52 -1.08
C VAL A 35 5.04 -1.74 -1.48
N LEU A 36 6.36 -1.66 -1.34
CA LEU A 36 7.25 -2.76 -1.66
C LEU A 36 7.49 -3.58 -0.40
N VAL A 37 7.27 -4.89 -0.51
CA VAL A 37 7.46 -5.80 0.61
C VAL A 37 8.21 -7.04 0.14
N ASP A 38 8.68 -7.85 1.07
CA ASP A 38 9.50 -9.00 0.75
C ASP A 38 8.93 -10.32 1.26
N ASN A 39 7.64 -10.37 1.56
CA ASN A 39 7.00 -11.62 1.95
C ASN A 39 5.50 -11.56 1.70
N GLU A 40 4.90 -12.75 1.59
CA GLU A 40 3.48 -12.84 1.28
C GLU A 40 2.58 -12.44 2.44
N ILE A 41 3.05 -12.61 3.67
CA ILE A 41 2.25 -12.23 4.83
C ILE A 41 2.02 -10.73 4.82
N ALA A 42 3.05 -9.96 4.47
CA ALA A 42 2.90 -8.52 4.34
C ALA A 42 1.91 -8.15 3.24
N VAL A 43 1.95 -8.88 2.12
CA VAL A 43 0.98 -8.66 1.04
C VAL A 43 -0.44 -8.86 1.54
N GLN A 44 -0.67 -9.96 2.27
CA GLN A 44 -2.00 -10.24 2.81
C GLN A 44 -2.46 -9.17 3.78
N ASN A 45 -1.58 -8.73 4.66
CA ASN A 45 -1.92 -7.71 5.64
C ASN A 45 -2.23 -6.37 4.97
N LEU A 46 -1.45 -6.01 3.95
CA LEU A 46 -1.70 -4.78 3.21
C LEU A 46 -3.02 -4.85 2.44
N THR A 47 -3.33 -6.00 1.87
CA THR A 47 -4.59 -6.19 1.17
C THR A 47 -5.77 -6.03 2.12
N LYS A 48 -5.66 -6.61 3.32
CA LYS A 48 -6.71 -6.45 4.32
C LYS A 48 -6.85 -4.99 4.76
N PHE A 49 -5.73 -4.31 4.93
CA PHE A 49 -5.77 -2.89 5.27
C PHE A 49 -6.51 -2.10 4.19
N ALA A 50 -6.18 -2.34 2.92
CA ALA A 50 -6.83 -1.64 1.81
C ALA A 50 -8.34 -1.89 1.83
N ALA A 51 -8.74 -3.15 2.03
CA ALA A 51 -10.15 -3.50 2.06
C ALA A 51 -10.87 -2.78 3.20
N SER A 52 -10.23 -2.68 4.36
CA SER A 52 -10.84 -2.01 5.52
C SER A 52 -11.02 -0.51 5.29
N ARG A 53 -10.24 0.07 4.38
CA ARG A 53 -10.32 1.49 4.05
C ARG A 53 -11.13 1.76 2.79
N GLY A 54 -11.61 0.71 2.14
CA GLY A 54 -12.35 0.87 0.89
C GLY A 54 -11.45 1.17 -0.31
N PHE A 55 -10.16 0.92 -0.19
CA PHE A 55 -9.23 1.09 -1.31
C PHE A 55 -9.23 -0.16 -2.17
N GLN A 56 -9.04 0.02 -3.47
CA GLN A 56 -8.75 -1.10 -4.35
C GLN A 56 -7.27 -1.39 -4.28
N SER A 57 -6.92 -2.67 -4.28
CA SER A 57 -5.53 -3.06 -4.20
C SER A 57 -5.21 -4.16 -5.19
N SER A 58 -3.97 -4.22 -5.59
CA SER A 58 -3.45 -5.31 -6.39
C SER A 58 -2.03 -5.61 -5.94
N ALA A 59 -1.61 -6.84 -6.08
CA ALA A 59 -0.28 -7.26 -5.71
C ALA A 59 0.41 -7.86 -6.91
N GLU A 60 1.68 -7.54 -7.09
CA GLU A 60 2.47 -8.06 -8.19
C GLU A 60 3.79 -8.56 -7.64
N LYS A 61 4.18 -9.75 -8.07
CA LYS A 61 5.46 -10.32 -7.68
C LYS A 61 6.55 -9.73 -8.57
N LYS A 62 7.54 -9.09 -7.97
CA LYS A 62 8.62 -8.43 -8.70
C LYS A 62 9.90 -9.25 -8.75
N GLY A 63 10.06 -10.22 -7.87
CA GLY A 63 11.23 -11.08 -7.81
C GLY A 63 10.89 -12.32 -7.03
N GLU A 64 11.88 -13.07 -6.60
CA GLU A 64 11.62 -14.30 -5.84
C GLU A 64 10.88 -14.03 -4.55
N LYS A 65 11.22 -12.92 -3.89
CA LYS A 65 10.63 -12.56 -2.61
C LYS A 65 10.06 -11.15 -2.58
N ASP A 66 10.22 -10.39 -3.66
CA ASP A 66 9.80 -9.00 -3.68
C ASP A 66 8.40 -8.89 -4.28
N PHE A 67 7.54 -8.14 -3.60
CA PHE A 67 6.17 -7.91 -4.04
C PHE A 67 5.90 -6.42 -4.00
N ALA A 68 5.11 -5.96 -4.95
CA ALA A 68 4.62 -4.58 -4.97
C ALA A 68 3.11 -4.62 -4.77
N VAL A 69 2.64 -4.00 -3.71
CA VAL A 69 1.20 -3.89 -3.45
C VAL A 69 0.80 -2.47 -3.80
N THR A 70 -0.12 -2.34 -4.73
CA THR A 70 -0.56 -1.05 -5.24
C THR A 70 -1.97 -0.78 -4.77
N PHE A 71 -2.17 0.38 -4.17
CA PHE A 71 -3.48 0.84 -3.71
C PHE A 71 -3.98 1.95 -4.60
N GLN A 72 -5.26 1.86 -4.98
CA GLN A 72 -5.96 2.98 -5.61
C GLN A 72 -6.65 3.74 -4.50
N ILE A 73 -6.18 4.94 -4.22
CA ILE A 73 -6.69 5.72 -3.09
C ILE A 73 -7.58 6.83 -3.62
N PRO A 74 -8.89 6.72 -3.41
CA PRO A 74 -9.79 7.80 -3.81
C PRO A 74 -9.77 8.89 -2.75
N ARG A 75 -9.21 10.02 -3.09
CA ARG A 75 -9.25 11.21 -2.24
C ARG A 75 -10.18 12.23 -2.84
N SER A 76 -11.27 11.76 -3.37
CA SER A 76 -12.23 12.64 -3.98
C SER A 76 -12.72 13.67 -2.97
N THR A 77 -12.59 14.90 -3.33
CA THR A 77 -13.06 16.00 -2.49
C THR A 77 -14.37 16.54 -2.97
N ALA A 78 -15.08 15.73 -3.71
CA ALA A 78 -16.35 16.17 -4.31
C ALA A 78 -17.41 16.45 -3.27
N LEU A 79 -17.14 16.25 -2.05
CA LEU A 79 -18.12 16.49 -0.99
C LEU A 79 -18.04 17.90 -0.47
#